data_f1f693dfbebdfe8cfcc58fb18a9b7633
#
_entry.id   f1f693dfbebdfe8cfcc58fb18a9b7633
#
_cell.length_a   1.000
_cell.length_b   1.000
_cell.length_c   1.000
_cell.angle_alpha   90.00
_cell.angle_beta   90.00
_cell.angle_gamma   90.00
#
_symmetry.space_group_name_H-M   'P 1'
#
loop_
_entity.id
_entity.type
_entity.pdbx_description
1 polymer ?
#
loop_
_entity_poly.entity_id
_entity_poly.type
_entity_poly.pdbx_seq_one_letter_code
_entity_poly.pdbx_strand_id
1 'polypeptide(L)'
;KSNLKFDHLVINYDSTVIKRYLKDYKNLVYFKDGAFDIDYSTNKLSVVGKTKYSLDNNFDNLKINLLKNNNLYKFDTTIDVESSPLMLKSIDYVKNKNQFSIIRAQGNYLKDNTINLDQVLYSENENYFKVTKLKLNKRFKILDIKKIDVNYINQKEELNNFTIKKNNKNYVLLGKSLDSSDLINDLLKDKTNKRFLNNFENLNTNLDIMLDRVVLDENSYLENFNGNVEFNKNKITSV
;
A
#
# COMPACT_ATOMS: atom_id res chain seq x y z
N LYS A 1 13.38 23.38 21.68
CA LYS A 1 12.00 23.28 21.16
C LYS A 1 11.73 24.44 20.24
N SER A 2 11.15 24.19 19.11
CA SER A 2 10.76 25.18 18.12
C SER A 2 9.39 24.84 17.55
N ASN A 3 8.61 25.88 17.25
CA ASN A 3 7.35 25.74 16.53
C ASN A 3 7.55 26.25 15.11
N LEU A 4 7.32 25.39 14.12
CA LEU A 4 7.31 25.74 12.72
C LEU A 4 5.88 25.88 12.25
N LYS A 5 5.54 27.05 11.73
CA LYS A 5 4.25 27.30 11.08
C LYS A 5 4.49 27.86 9.68
N PHE A 6 3.66 27.47 8.74
CA PHE A 6 3.67 28.03 7.40
C PHE A 6 2.24 28.04 6.84
N ASP A 7 1.94 29.06 6.06
CA ASP A 7 0.65 29.17 5.39
C ASP A 7 0.63 28.37 4.09
N HIS A 8 1.74 28.44 3.32
CA HIS A 8 1.88 27.74 2.05
C HIS A 8 3.31 27.23 1.87
N LEU A 9 3.42 26.01 1.34
CA LEU A 9 4.68 25.40 0.93
C LEU A 9 4.43 24.53 -0.31
N VAL A 10 5.29 24.63 -1.31
CA VAL A 10 5.22 23.79 -2.52
C VAL A 10 6.52 23.02 -2.66
N ILE A 11 6.41 21.71 -2.82
CA ILE A 11 7.55 20.82 -3.02
C ILE A 11 7.44 20.19 -4.41
N ASN A 12 8.52 20.31 -5.19
CA ASN A 12 8.65 19.55 -6.42
C ASN A 12 9.14 18.14 -6.06
N TYR A 13 8.30 17.15 -6.32
CA TYR A 13 8.57 15.75 -5.99
C TYR A 13 8.23 14.83 -7.15
N ASP A 14 9.22 14.44 -7.93
CA ASP A 14 9.04 13.47 -9.02
C ASP A 14 8.95 12.05 -8.47
N SER A 15 7.75 11.50 -8.45
CA SER A 15 7.48 10.17 -7.94
C SER A 15 6.81 9.29 -8.98
N THR A 16 7.54 8.30 -9.45
CA THR A 16 6.99 7.24 -10.34
C THR A 16 5.92 6.41 -9.65
N VAL A 17 5.98 6.31 -8.32
CA VAL A 17 4.97 5.59 -7.52
C VAL A 17 3.66 6.38 -7.54
N ILE A 18 3.69 7.67 -7.22
CA ILE A 18 2.47 8.51 -7.23
C ILE A 18 1.86 8.54 -8.64
N LYS A 19 2.66 8.74 -9.68
CA LYS A 19 2.20 8.76 -11.08
C LYS A 19 1.50 7.46 -11.51
N ARG A 20 1.86 6.33 -10.92
CA ARG A 20 1.23 5.04 -11.22
C ARG A 20 -0.24 4.99 -10.78
N TYR A 21 -0.58 5.64 -9.68
CA TYR A 21 -1.92 5.62 -9.07
C TYR A 21 -2.71 6.90 -9.33
N LEU A 22 -2.02 8.03 -9.56
CA LEU A 22 -2.59 9.34 -9.84
C LEU A 22 -2.05 9.83 -11.19
N LYS A 23 -2.80 9.60 -12.27
CA LYS A 23 -2.36 9.93 -13.64
C LYS A 23 -2.08 11.41 -13.86
N ASP A 24 -2.83 12.28 -13.18
CA ASP A 24 -2.77 13.73 -13.36
C ASP A 24 -1.76 14.41 -12.43
N TYR A 25 -0.95 13.64 -11.71
CA TYR A 25 0.07 14.16 -10.81
C TYR A 25 1.18 14.91 -11.57
N LYS A 26 1.34 16.20 -11.27
CA LYS A 26 2.24 17.15 -11.93
C LYS A 26 3.62 17.31 -11.26
N ASN A 27 4.06 16.36 -10.44
CA ASN A 27 5.29 16.43 -9.65
C ASN A 27 5.30 17.54 -8.57
N LEU A 28 4.15 18.11 -8.26
CA LEU A 28 4.03 19.14 -7.25
C LEU A 28 3.17 18.62 -6.09
N VAL A 29 3.66 18.83 -4.88
CA VAL A 29 2.89 18.62 -3.66
C VAL A 29 2.73 19.98 -3.00
N TYR A 30 1.51 20.39 -2.84
CA TYR A 30 1.16 21.64 -2.19
C TYR A 30 0.83 21.34 -0.73
N PHE A 31 1.32 22.16 0.17
CA PHE A 31 0.97 22.11 1.58
C PHE A 31 0.45 23.46 2.04
N LYS A 32 -0.52 23.45 2.96
CA LYS A 32 -1.02 24.65 3.61
C LYS A 32 -1.39 24.43 5.07
N ASP A 33 -1.49 25.52 5.81
CA ASP A 33 -1.88 25.52 7.23
C ASP A 33 -0.99 24.56 8.06
N GLY A 34 0.32 24.54 7.79
CA GLY A 34 1.25 23.67 8.49
C GLY A 34 1.57 24.16 9.90
N ALA A 35 1.49 23.25 10.87
CA ALA A 35 1.86 23.49 12.26
C ALA A 35 2.61 22.27 12.82
N PHE A 36 3.88 22.47 13.21
CA PHE A 36 4.77 21.43 13.66
C PHE A 36 5.51 21.85 14.92
N ASP A 37 5.52 20.97 15.91
CA ASP A 37 6.37 21.04 17.07
C ASP A 37 7.64 20.24 16.80
N ILE A 38 8.78 20.92 16.88
CA ILE A 38 10.10 20.33 16.63
C ILE A 38 10.92 20.38 17.91
N ASP A 39 11.38 19.23 18.37
CA ASP A 39 12.32 19.11 19.48
C ASP A 39 13.61 18.47 18.97
N TYR A 40 14.71 19.19 19.06
CA TYR A 40 16.00 18.75 18.54
C TYR A 40 17.08 18.76 19.62
N SER A 41 17.87 17.70 19.65
CA SER A 41 19.13 17.60 20.39
C SER A 41 20.15 16.80 19.56
N THR A 42 21.40 16.72 19.98
CA THR A 42 22.52 16.14 19.21
C THR A 42 22.20 14.79 18.55
N ASN A 43 21.43 13.92 19.22
CA ASN A 43 21.11 12.57 18.72
C ASN A 43 19.61 12.29 18.61
N LYS A 44 18.77 13.28 18.89
CA LYS A 44 17.32 13.10 18.90
C LYS A 44 16.66 14.22 18.09
N LEU A 45 15.67 13.86 17.30
CA LEU A 45 14.75 14.77 16.65
C LEU A 45 13.34 14.22 16.83
N SER A 46 12.45 15.06 17.33
CA SER A 46 11.02 14.78 17.35
C SER A 46 10.32 15.82 16.48
N VAL A 47 9.49 15.39 15.55
CA VAL A 47 8.65 16.26 14.74
C VAL A 47 7.23 15.74 14.85
N VAL A 48 6.35 16.53 15.44
CA VAL A 48 4.94 16.21 15.56
C VAL A 48 4.13 17.36 14.97
N GLY A 49 3.25 17.06 14.04
CA GLY A 49 2.48 18.12 13.43
C GLY A 49 1.44 17.65 12.46
N LYS A 50 0.75 18.65 11.92
CA LYS A 50 -0.30 18.49 10.93
C LYS A 50 -0.21 19.57 9.87
N THR A 51 -0.66 19.23 8.68
CA THR A 51 -0.81 20.17 7.56
C THR A 51 -1.92 19.66 6.66
N LYS A 52 -2.41 20.48 5.78
CA LYS A 52 -3.18 20.03 4.62
C LYS A 52 -2.24 19.85 3.45
N TYR A 53 -2.47 18.85 2.62
CA TYR A 53 -1.70 18.62 1.40
C TYR A 53 -2.61 18.46 0.19
N SER A 54 -2.08 18.73 -0.98
CA SER A 54 -2.79 18.52 -2.24
C SER A 54 -1.84 18.05 -3.34
N LEU A 55 -2.36 17.18 -4.19
CA LEU A 55 -1.70 16.69 -5.40
C LEU A 55 -2.37 17.23 -6.68
N ASP A 56 -3.58 17.81 -6.55
CA ASP A 56 -4.45 18.23 -7.67
C ASP A 56 -5.28 19.51 -7.44
N ASN A 57 -4.94 20.35 -6.42
CA ASN A 57 -5.65 21.54 -5.93
C ASN A 57 -6.77 21.29 -4.88
N ASN A 58 -7.11 20.05 -4.56
CA ASN A 58 -7.99 19.75 -3.43
C ASN A 58 -7.14 19.31 -2.24
N PHE A 59 -7.50 19.79 -1.05
CA PHE A 59 -6.66 19.62 0.13
C PHE A 59 -7.23 18.59 1.10
N ASP A 60 -6.42 17.58 1.40
CA ASP A 60 -6.66 16.59 2.42
C ASP A 60 -5.75 16.81 3.64
N ASN A 61 -6.06 16.19 4.77
CA ASN A 61 -5.26 16.33 5.98
C ASN A 61 -4.10 15.33 6.00
N LEU A 62 -2.97 15.78 6.54
CA LEU A 62 -1.79 14.98 6.81
C LEU A 62 -1.37 15.21 8.26
N LYS A 63 -1.20 14.13 9.02
CA LYS A 63 -0.62 14.13 10.37
C LYS A 63 0.65 13.31 10.36
N ILE A 64 1.70 13.84 10.96
CA ILE A 64 3.02 13.21 11.02
C ILE A 64 3.50 13.23 12.46
N ASN A 65 4.01 12.09 12.90
CA ASN A 65 4.82 11.94 14.09
C ASN A 65 6.12 11.24 13.67
N LEU A 66 7.24 11.95 13.75
CA LEU A 66 8.56 11.43 13.40
C LEU A 66 9.48 11.55 14.62
N LEU A 67 10.07 10.45 14.99
CA LEU A 67 11.08 10.39 16.06
C LEU A 67 12.38 9.80 15.50
N LYS A 68 13.43 10.61 15.50
CA LYS A 68 14.80 10.12 15.27
C LYS A 68 15.49 9.89 16.61
N ASN A 69 16.10 8.73 16.78
CA ASN A 69 16.99 8.44 17.88
C ASN A 69 18.24 7.77 17.32
N ASN A 70 19.38 8.47 17.37
CA ASN A 70 20.61 8.09 16.67
C ASN A 70 20.36 7.86 15.17
N ASN A 71 20.50 6.62 14.70
CA ASN A 71 20.35 6.23 13.29
C ASN A 71 18.99 5.60 12.97
N LEU A 72 18.07 5.55 13.92
CA LEU A 72 16.74 4.99 13.77
C LEU A 72 15.72 6.12 13.66
N TYR A 73 14.96 6.13 12.58
CA TYR A 73 13.80 7.00 12.40
C TYR A 73 12.53 6.16 12.57
N LYS A 74 11.71 6.49 13.56
CA LYS A 74 10.36 5.93 13.73
C LYS A 74 9.36 6.94 13.24
N PHE A 75 8.33 6.47 12.56
CA PHE A 75 7.26 7.34 12.09
C PHE A 75 5.88 6.70 12.30
N ASP A 76 4.92 7.58 12.52
CA ASP A 76 3.49 7.30 12.53
C ASP A 76 2.80 8.41 11.74
N THR A 77 2.12 8.04 10.67
CA THR A 77 1.53 8.99 9.72
C THR A 77 0.10 8.61 9.43
N THR A 78 -0.77 9.61 9.42
CA THR A 78 -2.15 9.49 8.96
C THR A 78 -2.37 10.46 7.82
N ILE A 79 -2.89 9.96 6.72
CA ILE A 79 -3.12 10.69 5.47
C ILE A 79 -4.59 10.49 5.10
N ASP A 80 -5.37 11.57 5.08
CA ASP A 80 -6.69 11.53 4.49
C ASP A 80 -6.52 11.55 2.95
N VAL A 81 -7.32 10.76 2.24
CA VAL A 81 -7.29 10.68 0.77
C VAL A 81 -8.69 10.87 0.18
N GLU A 82 -9.48 11.73 0.79
CA GLU A 82 -10.86 12.00 0.38
C GLU A 82 -10.92 12.65 -1.00
N SER A 83 -10.13 13.67 -1.22
CA SER A 83 -10.18 14.49 -2.43
C SER A 83 -9.65 13.80 -3.69
N SER A 84 -8.80 12.78 -3.55
CA SER A 84 -8.15 12.09 -4.68
C SER A 84 -8.84 10.78 -5.02
N PRO A 85 -9.13 10.49 -6.30
CA PRO A 85 -9.56 9.15 -6.71
C PRO A 85 -8.40 8.17 -6.59
N LEU A 86 -8.69 6.91 -6.25
CA LEU A 86 -7.72 5.81 -6.22
C LEU A 86 -8.18 4.66 -7.10
N MET A 87 -7.29 4.13 -7.94
CA MET A 87 -7.60 2.99 -8.80
C MET A 87 -6.52 1.93 -8.67
N LEU A 88 -6.90 0.74 -8.24
CA LEU A 88 -6.04 -0.46 -8.16
C LEU A 88 -6.51 -1.48 -9.21
N LYS A 89 -6.07 -1.29 -10.46
CA LYS A 89 -6.56 -2.03 -11.62
C LYS A 89 -6.45 -3.56 -11.50
N SER A 90 -5.35 -4.07 -10.93
CA SER A 90 -5.10 -5.52 -10.85
C SER A 90 -6.08 -6.26 -9.93
N ILE A 91 -6.85 -5.53 -9.15
CA ILE A 91 -7.85 -6.07 -8.23
C ILE A 91 -9.20 -5.39 -8.40
N ASP A 92 -9.39 -4.65 -9.50
CA ASP A 92 -10.62 -3.95 -9.87
C ASP A 92 -11.24 -3.09 -8.75
N TYR A 93 -10.36 -2.47 -7.92
CA TYR A 93 -10.80 -1.58 -6.86
C TYR A 93 -10.72 -0.13 -7.29
N VAL A 94 -11.81 0.61 -7.12
CA VAL A 94 -11.90 2.04 -7.38
C VAL A 94 -12.53 2.75 -6.19
N LYS A 95 -11.81 3.76 -5.70
CA LYS A 95 -12.34 4.77 -4.79
C LYS A 95 -12.64 6.04 -5.57
N ASN A 96 -13.86 6.51 -5.49
CA ASN A 96 -14.25 7.76 -6.14
C ASN A 96 -13.71 8.99 -5.40
N LYS A 97 -13.64 10.12 -6.12
CA LYS A 97 -13.36 11.42 -5.52
C LYS A 97 -14.44 11.79 -4.52
N ASN A 98 -14.07 12.53 -3.46
CA ASN A 98 -14.93 12.97 -2.36
C ASN A 98 -15.53 11.82 -1.52
N GLN A 99 -14.91 10.66 -1.56
CA GLN A 99 -15.22 9.54 -0.71
C GLN A 99 -14.19 9.46 0.41
N PHE A 100 -14.64 9.60 1.66
CA PHE A 100 -13.74 9.64 2.81
C PHE A 100 -12.96 8.35 2.93
N SER A 101 -11.65 8.47 2.97
CA SER A 101 -10.74 7.35 3.19
C SER A 101 -9.45 7.81 3.85
N ILE A 102 -8.78 6.89 4.52
CA ILE A 102 -7.58 7.16 5.31
C ILE A 102 -6.50 6.13 4.99
N ILE A 103 -5.27 6.61 4.87
CA ILE A 103 -4.07 5.78 4.95
C ILE A 103 -3.39 6.02 6.29
N ARG A 104 -3.10 4.96 7.04
CA ARG A 104 -2.24 4.99 8.23
C ARG A 104 -1.01 4.14 7.99
N ALA A 105 0.16 4.69 8.29
CA ALA A 105 1.42 3.98 8.15
C ALA A 105 2.29 4.19 9.39
N GLN A 106 2.73 3.09 9.98
CA GLN A 106 3.62 3.08 11.14
C GLN A 106 4.84 2.23 10.82
N GLY A 107 6.02 2.68 11.23
CA GLY A 107 7.21 1.91 10.96
C GLY A 107 8.50 2.64 11.33
N ASN A 108 9.58 2.13 10.76
CA ASN A 108 10.89 2.72 10.96
C ASN A 108 11.73 2.66 9.68
N TYR A 109 12.64 3.61 9.59
CA TYR A 109 13.65 3.69 8.56
C TYR A 109 15.03 3.54 9.20
N LEU A 110 15.82 2.61 8.67
CA LEU A 110 17.16 2.30 9.17
C LEU A 110 18.24 2.95 8.31
N LYS A 111 19.44 3.10 8.86
CA LYS A 111 20.59 3.69 8.17
C LYS A 111 21.03 2.91 6.92
N ASP A 112 20.74 1.61 6.83
CA ASP A 112 20.98 0.77 5.66
C ASP A 112 19.98 0.99 4.51
N ASN A 113 19.14 2.02 4.64
CA ASN A 113 18.05 2.35 3.73
C ASN A 113 16.94 1.29 3.65
N THR A 114 16.80 0.47 4.69
CA THR A 114 15.67 -0.44 4.83
C THR A 114 14.50 0.27 5.50
N ILE A 115 13.31 0.11 4.94
CA ILE A 115 12.06 0.60 5.51
C ILE A 115 11.31 -0.60 6.07
N ASN A 116 11.06 -0.60 7.37
CA ASN A 116 10.20 -1.58 8.02
C ASN A 116 8.89 -0.92 8.39
N LEU A 117 7.81 -1.34 7.78
CA LEU A 117 6.46 -0.89 8.06
C LEU A 117 5.81 -1.91 9.01
N ASP A 118 5.58 -1.50 10.25
CA ASP A 118 4.90 -2.35 11.23
C ASP A 118 3.46 -2.60 10.82
N GLN A 119 2.81 -1.55 10.32
CA GLN A 119 1.48 -1.61 9.73
C GLN A 119 1.32 -0.53 8.67
N VAL A 120 0.64 -0.89 7.57
CA VAL A 120 0.00 0.03 6.63
C VAL A 120 -1.46 -0.37 6.56
N LEU A 121 -2.35 0.58 6.78
CA LEU A 121 -3.79 0.40 6.67
C LEU A 121 -4.37 1.46 5.75
N TYR A 122 -5.00 1.03 4.66
CA TYR A 122 -5.97 1.84 3.95
C TYR A 122 -7.38 1.45 4.39
N SER A 123 -8.25 2.40 4.65
CA SER A 123 -9.65 2.14 4.97
C SER A 123 -10.57 3.18 4.35
N GLU A 124 -11.70 2.70 3.84
CA GLU A 124 -12.78 3.45 3.23
C GLU A 124 -14.10 2.75 3.54
N ASN A 125 -14.93 3.35 4.39
CA ASN A 125 -16.13 2.68 4.92
C ASN A 125 -15.78 1.28 5.47
N GLU A 126 -16.38 0.22 4.93
CA GLU A 126 -16.10 -1.18 5.27
C GLU A 126 -14.94 -1.79 4.47
N ASN A 127 -14.48 -1.10 3.41
CA ASN A 127 -13.36 -1.55 2.60
C ASN A 127 -12.04 -1.28 3.32
N TYR A 128 -11.15 -2.25 3.33
CA TYR A 128 -9.79 -2.05 3.85
C TYR A 128 -8.75 -2.96 3.19
N PHE A 129 -7.52 -2.44 3.17
CA PHE A 129 -6.30 -3.16 2.84
C PHE A 129 -5.31 -2.93 3.97
N LYS A 130 -4.97 -3.99 4.70
CA LYS A 130 -4.05 -3.92 5.83
C LYS A 130 -2.84 -4.80 5.57
N VAL A 131 -1.66 -4.19 5.60
CA VAL A 131 -0.37 -4.90 5.50
C VAL A 131 0.33 -4.81 6.84
N THR A 132 0.79 -5.94 7.36
CA THR A 132 1.49 -6.04 8.64
C THR A 132 2.90 -6.57 8.43
N LYS A 133 3.90 -5.90 9.03
CA LYS A 133 5.32 -6.25 8.95
C LYS A 133 5.79 -6.35 7.50
N LEU A 134 5.72 -5.24 6.79
CA LEU A 134 6.24 -5.09 5.43
C LEU A 134 7.66 -4.55 5.47
N LYS A 135 8.59 -5.22 4.82
CA LYS A 135 9.97 -4.79 4.67
C LYS A 135 10.26 -4.39 3.23
N LEU A 136 10.79 -3.18 3.04
CA LEU A 136 11.14 -2.63 1.73
C LEU A 136 12.63 -2.27 1.68
N ASN A 137 13.23 -2.37 0.49
CA ASN A 137 14.55 -1.82 0.24
C ASN A 137 14.48 -0.33 -0.16
N LYS A 138 15.64 0.31 -0.38
CA LYS A 138 15.76 1.72 -0.81
C LYS A 138 15.08 2.06 -2.13
N ARG A 139 14.72 1.06 -2.96
CA ARG A 139 13.99 1.21 -4.22
C ARG A 139 12.49 0.94 -4.04
N PHE A 140 12.02 0.85 -2.81
CA PHE A 140 10.64 0.47 -2.46
C PHE A 140 10.22 -0.90 -2.99
N LYS A 141 11.19 -1.81 -3.24
CA LYS A 141 10.89 -3.21 -3.56
C LYS A 141 10.61 -3.98 -2.29
N ILE A 142 9.63 -4.86 -2.36
CA ILE A 142 9.24 -5.73 -1.26
C ILE A 142 10.31 -6.80 -1.04
N LEU A 143 10.86 -6.81 0.15
CA LEU A 143 11.80 -7.82 0.63
C LEU A 143 11.08 -8.91 1.41
N ASP A 144 10.07 -8.52 2.19
CA ASP A 144 9.31 -9.44 3.02
C ASP A 144 7.95 -8.85 3.41
N ILE A 145 6.94 -9.70 3.56
CA ILE A 145 5.62 -9.37 4.10
C ILE A 145 5.20 -10.47 5.07
N LYS A 146 4.75 -10.11 6.26
CA LYS A 146 4.23 -11.10 7.20
C LYS A 146 2.76 -11.42 6.98
N LYS A 147 1.95 -10.41 6.73
CA LYS A 147 0.49 -10.58 6.57
C LYS A 147 -0.13 -9.47 5.73
N ILE A 148 -1.11 -9.84 4.91
CA ILE A 148 -2.02 -8.94 4.21
C ILE A 148 -3.44 -9.37 4.55
N ASP A 149 -4.26 -8.44 5.03
CA ASP A 149 -5.70 -8.63 5.25
C ASP A 149 -6.46 -7.72 4.29
N VAL A 150 -7.42 -8.26 3.60
CA VAL A 150 -8.19 -7.57 2.56
C VAL A 150 -9.67 -7.79 2.75
N ASN A 151 -10.44 -6.70 2.66
CA ASN A 151 -11.89 -6.72 2.57
C ASN A 151 -12.33 -5.55 1.71
N TYR A 152 -12.92 -5.82 0.55
CA TYR A 152 -13.47 -4.78 -0.31
C TYR A 152 -14.47 -5.37 -1.30
N ILE A 153 -15.35 -4.50 -1.79
CA ILE A 153 -16.23 -4.80 -2.92
C ILE A 153 -15.61 -4.12 -4.16
N ASN A 154 -15.44 -4.87 -5.24
CA ASN A 154 -14.89 -4.35 -6.49
C ASN A 154 -15.96 -3.65 -7.36
N GLN A 155 -15.58 -3.17 -8.55
CA GLN A 155 -16.51 -2.50 -9.47
C GLN A 155 -17.61 -3.43 -10.05
N LYS A 156 -17.39 -4.74 -10.00
CA LYS A 156 -18.34 -5.78 -10.42
C LYS A 156 -19.28 -6.21 -9.29
N GLU A 157 -19.25 -5.49 -8.15
CA GLU A 157 -20.00 -5.81 -6.93
C GLU A 157 -19.60 -7.15 -6.27
N GLU A 158 -18.44 -7.72 -6.63
CA GLU A 158 -17.93 -8.94 -6.02
C GLU A 158 -17.17 -8.63 -4.73
N LEU A 159 -17.50 -9.38 -3.67
CA LEU A 159 -16.79 -9.31 -2.40
C LEU A 159 -15.42 -9.98 -2.52
N ASN A 160 -14.39 -9.27 -2.13
CA ASN A 160 -13.04 -9.78 -1.95
C ASN A 160 -12.69 -9.76 -0.47
N ASN A 161 -12.68 -10.93 0.16
CA ASN A 161 -12.40 -11.07 1.59
C ASN A 161 -11.42 -12.21 1.82
N PHE A 162 -10.15 -11.88 2.06
CA PHE A 162 -9.10 -12.86 2.25
C PHE A 162 -7.93 -12.33 3.07
N THR A 163 -7.13 -13.26 3.55
CA THR A 163 -5.84 -13.00 4.23
C THR A 163 -4.72 -13.76 3.53
N ILE A 164 -3.60 -13.10 3.26
CA ILE A 164 -2.34 -13.74 2.88
C ILE A 164 -1.42 -13.70 4.11
N LYS A 165 -0.95 -14.84 4.56
CA LYS A 165 -0.09 -14.95 5.74
C LYS A 165 1.17 -15.75 5.41
N LYS A 166 2.32 -15.22 5.83
CA LYS A 166 3.59 -15.94 5.74
C LYS A 166 3.62 -17.09 6.75
N ASN A 167 3.94 -18.28 6.27
CA ASN A 167 4.18 -19.48 7.05
C ASN A 167 5.57 -20.00 6.72
N ASN A 168 6.55 -19.74 7.60
CA ASN A 168 7.98 -20.00 7.35
C ASN A 168 8.47 -19.27 6.08
N LYS A 169 8.83 -20.02 5.02
CA LYS A 169 9.27 -19.50 3.72
C LYS A 169 8.13 -19.36 2.72
N ASN A 170 6.98 -19.95 3.00
CA ASN A 170 5.82 -19.99 2.11
C ASN A 170 4.75 -19.00 2.56
N TYR A 171 3.73 -18.84 1.73
CA TYR A 171 2.54 -18.06 2.05
C TYR A 171 1.29 -18.94 1.96
N VAL A 172 0.30 -18.55 2.73
CA VAL A 172 -1.04 -19.17 2.68
C VAL A 172 -2.03 -18.05 2.44
N LEU A 173 -2.88 -18.19 1.42
CA LEU A 173 -4.02 -17.34 1.14
C LEU A 173 -5.28 -18.07 1.60
N LEU A 174 -6.00 -17.46 2.54
CA LEU A 174 -7.20 -18.00 3.16
C LEU A 174 -8.32 -16.97 3.09
N GLY A 175 -9.54 -17.36 2.85
CA GLY A 175 -10.65 -16.42 2.91
C GLY A 175 -11.95 -16.91 2.32
N LYS A 176 -12.93 -16.00 2.32
CA LYS A 176 -14.26 -16.27 1.81
C LYS A 176 -14.31 -16.18 0.29
N SER A 177 -13.69 -15.13 -0.28
CA SER A 177 -13.83 -14.87 -1.71
C SER A 177 -12.69 -14.05 -2.28
N LEU A 178 -12.40 -14.28 -3.55
CA LEU A 178 -11.50 -13.51 -4.39
C LEU A 178 -12.04 -13.47 -5.82
N ASP A 179 -12.26 -12.26 -6.36
CA ASP A 179 -12.37 -12.09 -7.80
C ASP A 179 -10.96 -12.05 -8.39
N SER A 180 -10.59 -13.12 -9.08
CA SER A 180 -9.28 -13.27 -9.72
C SER A 180 -9.31 -12.94 -11.21
N SER A 181 -10.44 -12.54 -11.77
CA SER A 181 -10.65 -12.36 -13.21
C SER A 181 -9.64 -11.40 -13.84
N ASP A 182 -9.43 -10.22 -13.25
CA ASP A 182 -8.46 -9.26 -13.76
C ASP A 182 -7.02 -9.69 -13.53
N LEU A 183 -6.74 -10.34 -12.41
CA LEU A 183 -5.42 -10.90 -12.12
C LEU A 183 -5.04 -12.01 -13.14
N ILE A 184 -5.98 -12.92 -13.43
CA ILE A 184 -5.79 -13.97 -14.43
C ILE A 184 -5.59 -13.35 -15.83
N ASN A 185 -6.40 -12.37 -16.20
CA ASN A 185 -6.26 -11.65 -17.44
C ASN A 185 -4.91 -10.95 -17.59
N ASP A 186 -4.42 -10.30 -16.51
CA ASP A 186 -3.10 -9.68 -16.49
C ASP A 186 -1.97 -10.72 -16.61
N LEU A 187 -2.14 -11.91 -16.06
CA LEU A 187 -1.17 -12.99 -16.14
C LEU A 187 -1.14 -13.64 -17.53
N LEU A 188 -2.30 -13.76 -18.21
CA LEU A 188 -2.44 -14.40 -19.52
C LEU A 188 -2.07 -13.47 -20.68
N LYS A 189 -2.45 -12.18 -20.62
CA LYS A 189 -2.27 -11.23 -21.73
C LYS A 189 -0.86 -10.75 -21.95
N ASP A 190 0.01 -10.82 -20.96
CA ASP A 190 1.31 -10.16 -21.04
C ASP A 190 2.45 -11.05 -20.52
N LYS A 191 3.22 -11.60 -21.47
CA LYS A 191 4.47 -12.31 -21.17
C LYS A 191 5.53 -11.40 -20.54
N THR A 192 5.36 -10.08 -20.60
CA THR A 192 6.36 -9.09 -20.17
C THR A 192 5.92 -8.22 -18.97
N ASN A 193 4.61 -8.06 -18.71
CA ASN A 193 4.08 -7.13 -17.71
C ASN A 193 3.47 -7.79 -16.47
N LYS A 194 4.24 -8.59 -15.80
CA LYS A 194 3.92 -9.09 -14.44
C LYS A 194 4.04 -7.95 -13.44
N ARG A 195 3.23 -6.89 -13.61
CA ARG A 195 3.37 -5.61 -12.90
C ARG A 195 3.39 -5.77 -11.38
N PHE A 196 2.55 -6.64 -10.87
CA PHE A 196 2.46 -6.87 -9.44
C PHE A 196 3.71 -7.62 -8.91
N LEU A 197 4.21 -8.64 -9.62
CA LEU A 197 5.41 -9.39 -9.24
C LEU A 197 6.68 -8.52 -9.29
N ASN A 198 6.68 -7.49 -10.13
CA ASN A 198 7.79 -6.53 -10.20
C ASN A 198 7.93 -5.65 -8.96
N ASN A 199 6.97 -5.64 -8.05
CA ASN A 199 7.10 -4.94 -6.78
C ASN A 199 7.99 -5.70 -5.78
N PHE A 200 8.22 -6.98 -5.99
CA PHE A 200 9.13 -7.77 -5.16
C PHE A 200 10.58 -7.66 -5.67
N GLU A 201 11.54 -7.69 -4.74
CA GLU A 201 12.97 -7.73 -5.12
C GLU A 201 13.32 -9.09 -5.73
N ASN A 202 12.91 -10.16 -5.09
CA ASN A 202 13.17 -11.54 -5.55
C ASN A 202 12.20 -12.50 -4.83
N LEU A 203 11.03 -12.72 -5.42
CA LEU A 203 10.02 -13.61 -4.85
C LEU A 203 10.34 -15.06 -5.20
N ASN A 204 10.70 -15.86 -4.18
CA ASN A 204 10.88 -17.31 -4.27
C ASN A 204 10.07 -17.93 -3.14
N THR A 205 8.92 -18.51 -3.46
CA THR A 205 7.98 -19.01 -2.46
C THR A 205 6.89 -19.86 -3.09
N ASN A 206 6.26 -20.67 -2.28
CA ASN A 206 4.98 -21.29 -2.61
C ASN A 206 3.85 -20.51 -1.94
N LEU A 207 2.73 -20.43 -2.61
CA LEU A 207 1.47 -19.87 -2.13
C LEU A 207 0.41 -20.98 -2.15
N ASP A 208 0.05 -21.45 -0.98
CA ASP A 208 -1.11 -22.33 -0.81
C ASP A 208 -2.38 -21.48 -0.77
N ILE A 209 -3.40 -21.84 -1.52
CA ILE A 209 -4.64 -21.08 -1.67
C ILE A 209 -5.80 -21.94 -1.18
N MET A 210 -6.57 -21.43 -0.24
CA MET A 210 -7.80 -22.04 0.28
C MET A 210 -8.87 -20.98 0.38
N LEU A 211 -9.83 -21.00 -0.54
CA LEU A 211 -10.90 -20.00 -0.64
C LEU A 211 -12.25 -20.69 -0.79
N ASP A 212 -13.26 -20.15 -0.11
CA ASP A 212 -14.61 -20.69 -0.28
C ASP A 212 -15.13 -20.42 -1.70
N ARG A 213 -14.79 -19.27 -2.29
CA ARG A 213 -15.18 -18.88 -3.65
C ARG A 213 -14.07 -18.14 -4.37
N VAL A 214 -13.80 -18.51 -5.64
CA VAL A 214 -12.90 -17.81 -6.56
C VAL A 214 -13.64 -17.51 -7.84
N VAL A 215 -13.83 -16.23 -8.16
CA VAL A 215 -14.42 -15.79 -9.44
C VAL A 215 -13.33 -15.75 -10.49
N LEU A 216 -13.56 -16.43 -11.62
CA LEU A 216 -12.61 -16.53 -12.74
C LEU A 216 -12.94 -15.54 -13.86
N ASP A 217 -14.21 -15.34 -14.12
CA ASP A 217 -14.77 -14.39 -15.08
C ASP A 217 -16.24 -14.05 -14.70
N GLU A 218 -16.94 -13.29 -15.55
CA GLU A 218 -18.31 -12.84 -15.30
C GLU A 218 -19.34 -13.98 -15.12
N ASN A 219 -19.04 -15.18 -15.64
CA ASN A 219 -19.95 -16.33 -15.66
C ASN A 219 -19.42 -17.56 -14.94
N SER A 220 -18.17 -17.52 -14.47
CA SER A 220 -17.48 -18.70 -13.98
C SER A 220 -16.84 -18.46 -12.62
N TYR A 221 -17.09 -19.35 -11.69
CA TYR A 221 -16.46 -19.36 -10.37
C TYR A 221 -16.19 -20.78 -9.90
N LEU A 222 -15.28 -20.91 -8.95
CA LEU A 222 -14.96 -22.16 -8.26
C LEU A 222 -15.39 -22.03 -6.80
N GLU A 223 -15.98 -23.08 -6.26
CA GLU A 223 -16.29 -23.21 -4.82
C GLU A 223 -15.30 -24.14 -4.14
N ASN A 224 -15.01 -23.87 -2.84
CA ASN A 224 -14.09 -24.66 -2.02
C ASN A 224 -12.75 -24.88 -2.72
N PHE A 225 -12.21 -23.83 -3.29
CA PHE A 225 -10.98 -23.90 -4.09
C PHE A 225 -9.76 -24.16 -3.20
N ASN A 226 -9.00 -25.20 -3.55
CA ASN A 226 -7.69 -25.49 -3.00
C ASN A 226 -6.68 -25.57 -4.14
N GLY A 227 -5.61 -24.82 -4.03
CA GLY A 227 -4.57 -24.77 -5.06
C GLY A 227 -3.21 -24.38 -4.48
N ASN A 228 -2.18 -24.53 -5.29
CA ASN A 228 -0.83 -24.11 -4.97
C ASN A 228 -0.24 -23.38 -6.16
N VAL A 229 0.50 -22.29 -5.90
CA VAL A 229 1.23 -21.54 -6.91
C VAL A 229 2.68 -21.41 -6.48
N GLU A 230 3.61 -21.85 -7.32
CA GLU A 230 5.03 -21.71 -7.09
C GLU A 230 5.59 -20.46 -7.79
N PHE A 231 6.34 -19.65 -7.04
CA PHE A 231 7.06 -18.48 -7.55
C PHE A 231 8.57 -18.71 -7.47
N ASN A 232 9.26 -18.46 -8.57
CA ASN A 232 10.71 -18.47 -8.64
C ASN A 232 11.20 -17.23 -9.42
N LYS A 233 12.04 -16.40 -8.77
CA LYS A 233 12.57 -15.15 -9.34
C LYS A 233 11.47 -14.27 -9.95
N ASN A 234 10.41 -14.03 -9.19
CA ASN A 234 9.25 -13.24 -9.62
C ASN A 234 8.49 -13.84 -10.84
N LYS A 235 8.56 -15.14 -11.06
CA LYS A 235 7.83 -15.84 -12.12
C LYS A 235 7.01 -16.96 -11.52
N ILE A 236 5.82 -17.21 -12.05
CA ILE A 236 5.05 -18.40 -11.75
C ILE A 236 5.70 -19.56 -12.50
N THR A 237 6.03 -20.64 -11.80
CA THR A 237 6.70 -21.83 -12.32
C THR A 237 5.82 -23.07 -12.27
N SER A 238 4.82 -23.08 -11.38
CA SER A 238 3.83 -24.16 -11.27
C SER A 238 2.52 -23.59 -10.72
N VAL A 239 1.40 -24.22 -11.08
CA VAL A 239 0.05 -23.96 -10.57
C VAL A 239 -0.63 -25.27 -10.30
#